data_9f59af58a82b02c88ec6404d59d40086
#
_entry.id   9f59af58a82b02c88ec6404d59d40086
#
_cell.length_a   1.000
_cell.length_b   1.000
_cell.length_c   1.000
_cell.angle_alpha   90.00
_cell.angle_beta   90.00
_cell.angle_gamma   90.00
#
_symmetry.space_group_name_H-M   'P 1'
#
loop_
_entity.id
_entity.type
_entity.pdbx_description
1 polymer ?
#
loop_
_entity_poly.entity_id
_entity_poly.type
_entity_poly.pdbx_seq_one_letter_code
_entity_poly.pdbx_strand_id
1 'polypeptide(L)'
;MAETFLENPVQYNSVRGMLGYTGTYKGKRVSVQGHGMGIPSIGIYTYELFNFYDVKRIIRCGSAGAYHPDLKLGDVVFAMGSCTDSNYGAQFNLPGTFAPIADFELLRAAAAKAEELNIDYKVGNVMASDVFYGDDLQIQKSYVHMHRQPQ
;
A
#
# COMPACT_ATOMS: atom_id res chain seq x y z
N MET A 1 -3.01 -0.60 15.59
CA MET A 1 -2.26 -1.80 15.13
C MET A 1 -1.19 -2.24 16.15
N ALA A 2 -0.21 -1.39 16.50
CA ALA A 2 0.85 -1.82 17.41
C ALA A 2 0.31 -2.31 18.76
N GLU A 3 -0.48 -1.50 19.46
CA GLU A 3 -1.08 -1.87 20.77
C GLU A 3 -2.05 -3.05 20.71
N THR A 4 -2.66 -3.28 19.55
CA THR A 4 -3.66 -4.34 19.36
C THR A 4 -3.01 -5.69 19.06
N PHE A 5 -1.94 -5.69 18.29
CA PHE A 5 -1.40 -6.92 17.70
C PHE A 5 0.02 -7.26 18.14
N LEU A 6 0.82 -6.30 18.61
CA LEU A 6 2.18 -6.57 19.00
C LEU A 6 2.30 -6.84 20.52
N GLU A 7 3.08 -7.83 20.86
CA GLU A 7 3.54 -8.09 22.22
C GLU A 7 4.71 -7.14 22.53
N ASN A 8 4.66 -6.50 23.70
CA ASN A 8 5.68 -5.57 24.20
C ASN A 8 6.10 -4.50 23.18
N PRO A 9 5.15 -3.72 22.61
CA PRO A 9 5.48 -2.72 21.61
C PRO A 9 6.28 -1.58 22.22
N VAL A 10 7.44 -1.29 21.65
CA VAL A 10 8.29 -0.15 22.02
C VAL A 10 8.23 0.89 20.92
N GLN A 11 7.89 2.12 21.29
CA GLN A 11 7.87 3.24 20.36
C GLN A 11 9.31 3.68 20.04
N TYR A 12 9.67 3.72 18.76
CA TYR A 12 10.99 4.18 18.31
C TYR A 12 10.92 5.48 17.51
N ASN A 13 9.76 5.88 17.01
CA ASN A 13 9.59 7.13 16.26
C ASN A 13 8.34 7.89 16.68
N SER A 14 8.46 9.20 16.77
CA SER A 14 7.33 10.14 16.96
C SER A 14 7.47 11.40 16.10
N VAL A 15 8.53 11.47 15.29
CA VAL A 15 8.81 12.63 14.45
C VAL A 15 7.66 12.90 13.50
N ARG A 16 7.20 14.15 13.44
CA ARG A 16 6.06 14.62 12.65
C ARG A 16 4.75 13.85 12.91
N GLY A 17 4.61 13.22 14.08
CA GLY A 17 3.43 12.41 14.41
C GLY A 17 3.37 11.07 13.66
N MET A 18 4.41 10.70 12.91
CA MET A 18 4.50 9.40 12.24
C MET A 18 5.01 8.38 13.24
N LEU A 19 4.12 7.93 14.11
CA LEU A 19 4.45 7.00 15.18
C LEU A 19 4.98 5.68 14.60
N GLY A 20 6.07 5.20 15.18
CA GLY A 20 6.68 3.92 14.84
C GLY A 20 6.87 3.06 16.08
N TYR A 21 6.47 1.80 15.99
CA TYR A 21 6.58 0.82 17.06
C TYR A 21 7.21 -0.47 16.57
N THR A 22 8.03 -1.08 17.40
CA THR A 22 8.54 -2.45 17.18
C THR A 22 8.12 -3.33 18.34
N GLY A 23 7.67 -4.52 18.06
CA GLY A 23 7.29 -5.53 19.03
C GLY A 23 7.39 -6.94 18.45
N THR A 24 6.75 -7.89 19.09
CA THR A 24 6.73 -9.28 18.65
C THR A 24 5.31 -9.66 18.23
N TYR A 25 5.18 -10.37 17.13
CA TYR A 25 3.95 -11.00 16.67
C TYR A 25 4.19 -12.47 16.33
N LYS A 26 3.56 -13.38 17.08
CA LYS A 26 3.76 -14.84 16.95
C LYS A 26 5.24 -15.23 16.93
N GLY A 27 6.00 -14.70 17.86
CA GLY A 27 7.44 -14.97 18.03
C GLY A 27 8.35 -14.29 16.99
N LYS A 28 7.82 -13.46 16.11
CA LYS A 28 8.60 -12.73 15.09
C LYS A 28 8.64 -11.24 15.42
N ARG A 29 9.80 -10.62 15.23
CA ARG A 29 9.95 -9.17 15.38
C ARG A 29 9.26 -8.47 14.20
N VAL A 30 8.35 -7.56 14.50
CA VAL A 30 7.57 -6.78 13.53
C VAL A 30 7.56 -5.31 13.95
N SER A 31 7.64 -4.43 12.97
CA SER A 31 7.47 -2.99 13.18
C SER A 31 6.23 -2.48 12.45
N VAL A 32 5.58 -1.50 13.03
CA VAL A 32 4.44 -0.76 12.44
C VAL A 32 4.78 0.71 12.49
N GLN A 33 4.67 1.40 11.35
CA GLN A 33 4.99 2.82 11.26
C GLN A 33 3.98 3.58 10.41
N GLY A 34 3.62 4.77 10.86
CA GLY A 34 2.92 5.76 10.05
C GLY A 34 3.84 6.34 8.97
N HIS A 35 3.29 6.61 7.80
CA HIS A 35 4.07 7.13 6.66
C HIS A 35 3.51 8.44 6.08
N GLY A 36 2.46 9.01 6.67
CA GLY A 36 1.81 10.21 6.15
C GLY A 36 1.01 9.96 4.87
N MET A 37 0.73 11.02 4.13
CA MET A 37 -0.03 11.00 2.89
C MET A 37 0.86 11.30 1.69
N GLY A 38 0.49 10.68 0.57
CA GLY A 38 1.09 10.94 -0.73
C GLY A 38 2.39 10.19 -1.00
N ILE A 39 2.72 10.10 -2.29
CA ILE A 39 3.88 9.38 -2.79
C ILE A 39 5.20 9.94 -2.23
N PRO A 40 5.41 11.29 -2.19
CA PRO A 40 6.65 11.83 -1.64
C PRO A 40 6.87 11.48 -0.17
N SER A 41 5.82 11.48 0.64
CA SER A 41 5.92 11.16 2.06
C SER A 41 6.35 9.71 2.28
N ILE A 42 5.65 8.74 1.69
CA ILE A 42 6.02 7.32 1.83
C ILE A 42 7.38 7.04 1.20
N GLY A 43 7.75 7.76 0.14
CA GLY A 43 9.06 7.64 -0.51
C GLY A 43 10.22 7.91 0.44
N ILE A 44 10.12 8.92 1.32
CA ILE A 44 11.13 9.21 2.34
C ILE A 44 11.26 8.02 3.30
N TYR A 45 10.14 7.57 3.90
CA TYR A 45 10.19 6.50 4.91
C TYR A 45 10.67 5.18 4.34
N THR A 46 10.21 4.79 3.15
CA THR A 46 10.64 3.52 2.54
C THR A 46 12.10 3.56 2.13
N TYR A 47 12.58 4.69 1.61
CA TYR A 47 13.99 4.86 1.28
C TYR A 47 14.88 4.69 2.51
N GLU A 48 14.56 5.36 3.62
CA GLU A 48 15.33 5.26 4.85
C GLU A 48 15.26 3.85 5.46
N LEU A 49 14.07 3.24 5.49
CA LEU A 49 13.89 1.90 6.06
C LEU A 49 14.71 0.85 5.33
N PHE A 50 14.76 0.90 3.99
CA PHE A 50 15.55 -0.04 3.20
C PHE A 50 17.04 0.22 3.26
N ASN A 51 17.46 1.50 3.20
CA ASN A 51 18.88 1.83 3.05
C ASN A 51 19.63 1.99 4.38
N PHE A 52 18.96 2.41 5.46
CA PHE A 52 19.63 2.72 6.73
C PHE A 52 19.26 1.78 7.87
N TYR A 53 18.12 1.07 7.76
CA TYR A 53 17.60 0.23 8.85
C TYR A 53 17.50 -1.26 8.49
N ASP A 54 18.07 -1.67 7.36
CA ASP A 54 18.11 -3.07 6.90
C ASP A 54 16.75 -3.76 6.82
N VAL A 55 15.69 -2.99 6.60
CA VAL A 55 14.35 -3.55 6.39
C VAL A 55 14.31 -4.28 5.06
N LYS A 56 13.84 -5.51 5.06
CA LYS A 56 13.82 -6.37 3.85
C LYS A 56 12.46 -6.42 3.16
N ARG A 57 11.38 -6.21 3.90
CA ARG A 57 10.01 -6.31 3.41
C ARG A 57 9.14 -5.25 4.03
N ILE A 58 8.33 -4.59 3.20
CA ILE A 58 7.35 -3.61 3.65
C ILE A 58 5.99 -3.98 3.03
N ILE A 59 4.96 -4.00 3.87
CA ILE A 59 3.57 -4.11 3.44
C ILE A 59 2.88 -2.82 3.84
N ARG A 60 2.34 -2.10 2.85
CA ARG A 60 1.52 -0.93 3.12
C ARG A 60 0.09 -1.36 3.40
N CYS A 61 -0.42 -0.97 4.55
CA CYS A 61 -1.83 -1.11 4.90
C CYS A 61 -2.48 0.28 4.99
N GLY A 62 -3.62 0.45 4.36
CA GLY A 62 -4.34 1.72 4.37
C GLY A 62 -5.74 1.58 3.80
N SER A 63 -6.50 2.65 3.86
CA SER A 63 -7.80 2.76 3.22
C SER A 63 -7.65 3.35 1.82
N ALA A 64 -8.64 3.06 0.96
CA ALA A 64 -8.74 3.60 -0.39
C ALA A 64 -10.20 3.81 -0.77
N GLY A 65 -10.46 4.72 -1.68
CA GLY A 65 -11.74 4.81 -2.38
C GLY A 65 -11.86 3.72 -3.43
N ALA A 66 -13.07 3.27 -3.71
CA ALA A 66 -13.34 2.26 -4.71
C ALA A 66 -13.81 2.88 -6.03
N TYR A 67 -13.19 2.47 -7.13
CA TYR A 67 -13.69 2.80 -8.48
C TYR A 67 -14.61 1.70 -9.02
N HIS A 68 -14.38 0.45 -8.66
CA HIS A 68 -15.17 -0.67 -9.15
C HIS A 68 -16.52 -0.72 -8.44
N PRO A 69 -17.66 -0.82 -9.16
CA PRO A 69 -19.00 -0.75 -8.59
C PRO A 69 -19.36 -1.92 -7.67
N ASP A 70 -18.68 -3.06 -7.80
CA ASP A 70 -18.92 -4.24 -6.99
C ASP A 70 -18.18 -4.21 -5.65
N LEU A 71 -17.31 -3.21 -5.42
CA LEU A 71 -16.62 -3.04 -4.16
C LEU A 71 -17.52 -2.30 -3.14
N LYS A 72 -17.52 -2.79 -1.92
CA LYS A 72 -18.29 -2.26 -0.80
C LYS A 72 -17.36 -1.77 0.30
N LEU A 73 -17.91 -0.97 1.21
CA LEU A 73 -17.18 -0.54 2.41
C LEU A 73 -16.77 -1.77 3.24
N GLY A 74 -15.49 -1.83 3.58
CA GLY A 74 -14.93 -2.93 4.34
C GLY A 74 -14.31 -4.04 3.51
N ASP A 75 -14.49 -4.02 2.18
CA ASP A 75 -13.83 -4.99 1.30
C ASP A 75 -12.30 -4.85 1.37
N VAL A 76 -11.63 -5.99 1.34
CA VAL A 76 -10.17 -6.06 1.30
C VAL A 76 -9.71 -6.13 -0.16
N VAL A 77 -8.77 -5.24 -0.50
CA VAL A 77 -8.15 -5.23 -1.83
C VAL A 77 -6.65 -5.41 -1.68
N PHE A 78 -6.09 -6.43 -2.33
CA PHE A 78 -4.66 -6.60 -2.48
C PHE A 78 -4.21 -5.96 -3.80
N ALA A 79 -3.36 -4.95 -3.70
CA ALA A 79 -2.81 -4.27 -4.87
C ALA A 79 -1.78 -5.17 -5.56
N MET A 80 -2.07 -5.58 -6.78
CA MET A 80 -1.14 -6.29 -7.65
C MET A 80 -0.23 -5.32 -8.40
N GLY A 81 -0.77 -4.18 -8.78
CA GLY A 81 -0.06 -3.09 -9.44
C GLY A 81 -0.65 -1.75 -9.08
N SER A 82 0.00 -0.69 -9.51
CA SER A 82 -0.47 0.68 -9.31
C SER A 82 -0.43 1.47 -10.60
N CYS A 83 -1.55 2.09 -10.95
CA CYS A 83 -1.57 3.19 -11.90
C CYS A 83 -1.25 4.49 -11.17
N THR A 84 -0.68 5.46 -11.87
CA THR A 84 -0.42 6.77 -11.28
C THR A 84 -0.46 7.88 -12.34
N ASP A 85 -0.91 9.05 -11.93
CA ASP A 85 -0.80 10.31 -12.66
C ASP A 85 0.36 11.16 -12.13
N SER A 86 1.06 10.69 -11.12
CA SER A 86 2.21 11.37 -10.51
C SER A 86 3.44 11.35 -11.41
N ASN A 87 4.15 12.46 -11.43
CA ASN A 87 5.46 12.55 -12.08
C ASN A 87 6.61 12.15 -11.14
N TYR A 88 6.32 11.57 -9.97
CA TYR A 88 7.34 11.20 -8.98
C TYR A 88 8.41 10.26 -9.54
N GLY A 89 8.04 9.36 -10.44
CA GLY A 89 8.96 8.42 -11.07
C GLY A 89 10.01 9.06 -11.98
N ALA A 90 9.77 10.27 -12.49
CA ALA A 90 10.69 10.96 -13.43
C ALA A 90 12.09 11.21 -12.83
N GLN A 91 12.19 11.36 -11.51
CA GLN A 91 13.47 11.57 -10.83
C GLN A 91 14.47 10.42 -10.98
N PHE A 92 13.98 9.22 -11.27
CA PHE A 92 14.83 8.03 -11.43
C PHE A 92 15.45 7.90 -12.82
N ASN A 93 15.06 8.75 -13.78
CA ASN A 93 15.57 8.78 -15.15
C ASN A 93 15.58 7.40 -15.84
N LEU A 94 14.59 6.59 -15.57
CA LEU A 94 14.47 5.27 -16.17
C LEU A 94 14.05 5.39 -17.66
N PRO A 95 14.64 4.59 -18.57
CA PRO A 95 14.18 4.55 -19.94
C PRO A 95 12.80 3.88 -20.03
N GLY A 96 11.85 4.54 -20.66
CA GLY A 96 10.47 4.04 -20.80
C GLY A 96 9.60 4.29 -19.58
N THR A 97 8.53 3.51 -19.45
CA THR A 97 7.55 3.62 -18.37
C THR A 97 7.75 2.49 -17.36
N PHE A 98 8.01 2.83 -16.12
CA PHE A 98 8.09 1.86 -15.04
C PHE A 98 6.68 1.40 -14.67
N ALA A 99 6.49 0.08 -14.55
CA ALA A 99 5.25 -0.52 -14.08
C ALA A 99 5.40 -0.94 -12.60
N PRO A 100 4.85 -0.17 -11.64
CA PRO A 100 4.93 -0.51 -10.23
C PRO A 100 4.03 -1.71 -9.93
N ILE A 101 4.65 -2.82 -9.61
CA ILE A 101 3.98 -4.07 -9.23
C ILE A 101 4.36 -4.49 -7.81
N ALA A 102 3.47 -5.22 -7.16
CA ALA A 102 3.75 -5.80 -5.86
C ALA A 102 4.77 -6.94 -5.94
N ASP A 103 5.46 -7.19 -4.84
CA ASP A 103 6.25 -8.43 -4.69
C ASP A 103 5.29 -9.63 -4.72
N PHE A 104 5.52 -10.55 -5.65
CA PHE A 104 4.64 -11.70 -5.88
C PHE A 104 4.53 -12.62 -4.67
N GLU A 105 5.64 -12.86 -3.94
CA GLU A 105 5.63 -13.75 -2.80
C GLU A 105 4.85 -13.17 -1.62
N LEU A 106 4.98 -11.85 -1.38
CA LEU A 106 4.19 -11.16 -0.36
C LEU A 106 2.71 -11.13 -0.74
N LEU A 107 2.37 -10.86 -2.00
CA LEU A 107 0.99 -10.84 -2.48
C LEU A 107 0.35 -12.22 -2.35
N ARG A 108 1.03 -13.28 -2.81
CA ARG A 108 0.58 -14.66 -2.70
C ARG A 108 0.37 -15.10 -1.25
N ALA A 109 1.31 -14.74 -0.37
CA ALA A 109 1.20 -15.04 1.05
C ALA A 109 0.02 -14.33 1.72
N ALA A 110 -0.26 -13.07 1.33
CA ALA A 110 -1.42 -12.33 1.82
C ALA A 110 -2.74 -12.96 1.36
N ALA A 111 -2.83 -13.34 0.09
CA ALA A 111 -4.00 -14.02 -0.47
C ALA A 111 -4.27 -15.36 0.23
N ALA A 112 -3.25 -16.23 0.34
CA ALA A 112 -3.37 -17.50 1.03
C ALA A 112 -3.79 -17.33 2.52
N LYS A 113 -3.31 -16.27 3.18
CA LYS A 113 -3.71 -15.99 4.56
C LYS A 113 -5.15 -15.50 4.66
N ALA A 114 -5.63 -14.73 3.70
CA ALA A 114 -7.03 -14.32 3.64
C ALA A 114 -7.96 -15.53 3.45
N GLU A 115 -7.59 -16.47 2.57
CA GLU A 115 -8.32 -17.73 2.37
C GLU A 115 -8.38 -18.57 3.65
N GLU A 116 -7.24 -18.74 4.34
CA GLU A 116 -7.17 -19.45 5.63
C GLU A 116 -8.08 -18.83 6.70
N LEU A 117 -8.21 -17.51 6.67
CA LEU A 117 -9.02 -16.75 7.64
C LEU A 117 -10.48 -16.54 7.17
N ASN A 118 -10.88 -17.09 6.02
CA ASN A 118 -12.16 -16.86 5.38
C ASN A 118 -12.50 -15.36 5.22
N ILE A 119 -11.51 -14.57 4.82
CA ILE A 119 -11.66 -13.15 4.50
C ILE A 119 -11.86 -13.02 2.99
N ASP A 120 -12.98 -12.45 2.58
CA ASP A 120 -13.20 -12.11 1.17
C ASP A 120 -12.24 -11.00 0.76
N TYR A 121 -11.60 -11.17 -0.40
CA TYR A 121 -10.67 -10.19 -0.94
C TYR A 121 -10.78 -10.09 -2.46
N LYS A 122 -10.29 -9.00 -3.00
CA LYS A 122 -10.09 -8.80 -4.43
C LYS A 122 -8.60 -8.54 -4.69
N VAL A 123 -8.12 -8.93 -5.86
CA VAL A 123 -6.77 -8.60 -6.32
C VAL A 123 -6.89 -7.75 -7.58
N GLY A 124 -6.14 -6.65 -7.64
CA GLY A 124 -6.22 -5.76 -8.81
C GLY A 124 -5.30 -4.56 -8.69
N ASN A 125 -5.43 -3.67 -9.67
CA ASN A 125 -4.69 -2.42 -9.65
C ASN A 125 -5.32 -1.41 -8.69
N VAL A 126 -4.47 -0.59 -8.10
CA VAL A 126 -4.86 0.60 -7.36
C VAL A 126 -4.43 1.86 -8.13
N MET A 127 -5.05 2.98 -7.82
CA MET A 127 -4.65 4.29 -8.34
C MET A 127 -3.95 5.09 -7.25
N ALA A 128 -2.78 5.61 -7.55
CA ALA A 128 -2.07 6.59 -6.74
C ALA A 128 -2.05 7.94 -7.48
N SER A 129 -2.64 8.97 -6.90
CA SER A 129 -2.75 10.31 -7.47
C SER A 129 -2.12 11.35 -6.54
N ASP A 130 -1.53 12.38 -7.11
CA ASP A 130 -1.05 13.54 -6.36
C ASP A 130 -2.19 14.49 -5.97
N VAL A 131 -3.35 14.36 -6.60
CA VAL A 131 -4.53 15.18 -6.33
C VAL A 131 -5.64 14.30 -5.76
N PHE A 132 -6.05 14.58 -4.52
CA PHE A 132 -7.11 13.81 -3.86
C PHE A 132 -8.51 14.24 -4.32
N TYR A 133 -8.72 15.54 -4.47
CA TYR A 133 -9.98 16.12 -4.95
C TYR A 133 -9.77 16.64 -6.36
N GLY A 134 -10.10 15.82 -7.36
CA GLY A 134 -10.06 16.18 -8.76
C GLY A 134 -11.46 16.48 -9.31
N ASP A 135 -11.56 17.47 -10.18
CA ASP A 135 -12.84 17.89 -10.79
C ASP A 135 -13.28 16.97 -11.95
N ASP A 136 -12.43 16.05 -12.39
CA ASP A 136 -12.68 15.26 -13.60
C ASP A 136 -13.27 13.86 -13.31
N LEU A 137 -14.62 13.82 -13.24
CA LEU A 137 -15.38 12.56 -13.19
C LEU A 137 -15.16 11.65 -14.41
N GLN A 138 -14.64 12.17 -15.52
CA GLN A 138 -14.35 11.39 -16.73
C GLN A 138 -13.15 10.47 -16.52
N ILE A 139 -12.11 10.94 -15.84
CA ILE A 139 -10.93 10.15 -15.53
C ILE A 139 -11.32 8.94 -14.67
N GLN A 140 -12.14 9.16 -13.65
CA GLN A 140 -12.65 8.08 -12.81
C GLN A 140 -13.43 7.03 -13.61
N LYS A 141 -14.31 7.46 -14.53
CA LYS A 141 -15.06 6.54 -15.40
C LYS A 141 -14.16 5.76 -16.34
N SER A 142 -13.07 6.35 -16.83
CA SER A 142 -12.11 5.68 -17.72
C SER A 142 -11.38 4.55 -16.98
N TYR A 143 -10.97 4.77 -15.71
CA TYR A 143 -10.36 3.72 -14.90
C TYR A 143 -11.31 2.57 -14.62
N VAL A 144 -12.58 2.83 -14.32
CA VAL A 144 -13.62 1.80 -14.15
C VAL A 144 -13.75 0.96 -15.43
N HIS A 145 -13.72 1.60 -16.61
CA HIS A 145 -13.85 0.91 -17.88
C HIS A 145 -12.67 -0.03 -18.17
N MET A 146 -11.43 0.41 -17.89
CA MET A 146 -10.24 -0.44 -18.09
C MET A 146 -10.22 -1.69 -17.20
N HIS A 147 -10.85 -1.64 -16.03
CA HIS A 147 -10.90 -2.78 -15.10
C HIS A 147 -12.08 -3.73 -15.36
N ARG A 148 -12.99 -3.39 -16.27
CA ARG A 148 -14.13 -4.24 -16.66
C ARG A 148 -13.85 -5.23 -17.80
N GLN A 149 -12.64 -5.26 -18.35
CA GLN A 149 -12.30 -6.23 -19.37
C GLN A 149 -12.27 -7.63 -18.75
N PRO A 150 -13.01 -8.62 -19.29
CA PRO A 150 -12.95 -9.98 -18.80
C PRO A 150 -11.51 -10.52 -19.01
N GLN A 151 -10.98 -11.09 -17.94
CA GLN A 151 -9.73 -11.86 -18.00
C GLN A 151 -10.00 -13.22 -18.66
#